data_9cd1ab22a3403450fef68e2bb3b78538
#
_entry.id   9cd1ab22a3403450fef68e2bb3b78538
#
_cell.length_a   1.000
_cell.length_b   1.000
_cell.length_c   1.000
_cell.angle_alpha   90.00
_cell.angle_beta   90.00
_cell.angle_gamma   90.00
#
_symmetry.space_group_name_H-M   'P 1'
#
loop_
_entity.id
_entity.type
_entity.pdbx_description
1 polymer ?
#
loop_
_entity_poly.entity_id
_entity_poly.type
_entity_poly.pdbx_seq_one_letter_code
_entity_poly.pdbx_strand_id
1 'polypeptide(L)'
;MKITSALLPALLPLLLGACGGTAPQNDTAPTPVPEGNYLERIEALPGGQRDMVFMRAIQDSNIPCQHVTGSAVHAKVRDRPTWVAHCVEGLDWILILEPGGMIHVVNPGQIGEPNETPKANAVGNAQ
;
A
#
# COMPACT_ATOMS: atom_id res chain seq x y z
N MET A 1 -0.51 81.30 -5.93
CA MET A 1 -1.67 80.76 -5.20
C MET A 1 -1.25 79.51 -4.46
N LYS A 2 -1.32 79.54 -3.16
CA LYS A 2 -0.85 78.48 -2.25
C LYS A 2 -1.97 77.45 -2.11
N ILE A 3 -1.65 76.16 -2.37
CA ILE A 3 -2.56 75.08 -2.03
C ILE A 3 -1.83 74.19 -1.04
N THR A 4 -2.33 74.23 0.17
CA THR A 4 -1.83 73.54 1.33
C THR A 4 -2.28 72.06 1.27
N SER A 5 -1.32 71.13 1.17
CA SER A 5 -1.59 69.69 1.29
C SER A 5 -1.72 69.30 2.75
N ALA A 6 -2.86 68.77 3.09
CA ALA A 6 -3.11 68.12 4.38
C ALA A 6 -2.78 66.60 4.25
N LEU A 7 -1.73 66.17 4.97
CA LEU A 7 -1.43 64.75 5.16
C LEU A 7 -2.37 64.16 6.21
N LEU A 8 -3.14 63.18 5.83
CA LEU A 8 -3.81 62.28 6.78
C LEU A 8 -3.04 60.96 6.82
N PRO A 9 -2.53 60.51 7.95
CA PRO A 9 -2.04 59.15 8.10
C PRO A 9 -3.20 58.22 8.40
N ALA A 10 -3.55 57.37 7.44
CA ALA A 10 -4.46 56.25 7.67
C ALA A 10 -3.72 55.14 8.43
N LEU A 11 -4.04 55.00 9.69
CA LEU A 11 -3.66 53.84 10.52
C LEU A 11 -4.45 52.61 10.06
N LEU A 12 -3.79 51.71 9.39
CA LEU A 12 -4.36 50.40 9.01
C LEU A 12 -4.04 49.41 10.13
N PRO A 13 -5.00 48.86 10.89
CA PRO A 13 -4.73 47.80 11.84
C PRO A 13 -4.52 46.49 11.06
N LEU A 14 -3.31 45.92 11.14
CA LEU A 14 -3.03 44.54 10.74
C LEU A 14 -3.75 43.58 11.70
N LEU A 15 -4.89 43.09 11.29
CA LEU A 15 -5.49 41.91 11.90
C LEU A 15 -4.73 40.68 11.39
N LEU A 16 -3.66 40.28 12.07
CA LEU A 16 -3.11 38.94 11.97
C LEU A 16 -4.12 37.98 12.57
N GLY A 17 -5.01 37.47 11.73
CA GLY A 17 -5.80 36.31 12.04
C GLY A 17 -4.89 35.10 12.15
N ALA A 18 -4.54 34.73 13.38
CA ALA A 18 -3.92 33.43 13.67
C ALA A 18 -4.93 32.33 13.39
N CYS A 19 -4.93 31.81 12.15
CA CYS A 19 -5.50 30.49 11.85
C CYS A 19 -4.61 29.44 12.50
N GLY A 20 -4.70 29.34 13.82
CA GLY A 20 -4.24 28.17 14.57
C GLY A 20 -5.23 27.03 14.35
N GLY A 21 -5.28 26.48 13.14
CA GLY A 21 -5.88 25.20 12.89
C GLY A 21 -4.99 24.13 13.50
N THR A 22 -5.24 23.81 14.77
CA THR A 22 -4.75 22.57 15.36
C THR A 22 -5.45 21.46 14.58
N ALA A 23 -4.77 20.92 13.55
CA ALA A 23 -5.19 19.66 12.98
C ALA A 23 -5.29 18.68 14.15
N PRO A 24 -6.39 17.94 14.30
CA PRO A 24 -6.42 16.85 15.25
C PRO A 24 -5.31 15.90 14.84
N GLN A 25 -4.20 15.93 15.58
CA GLN A 25 -3.25 14.84 15.56
C GLN A 25 -4.02 13.68 16.14
N ASN A 26 -4.56 12.84 15.26
CA ASN A 26 -4.95 11.50 15.63
C ASN A 26 -3.65 10.77 16.01
N ASP A 27 -3.15 11.04 17.20
CA ASP A 27 -2.26 10.15 17.93
C ASP A 27 -3.07 8.93 18.38
N THR A 28 -3.77 8.31 17.42
CA THR A 28 -4.23 6.96 17.60
C THR A 28 -2.97 6.11 17.50
N ALA A 29 -2.36 5.82 18.64
CA ALA A 29 -1.38 4.74 18.72
C ALA A 29 -1.94 3.58 17.91
N PRO A 30 -1.13 2.96 17.03
CA PRO A 30 -1.63 1.87 16.21
C PRO A 30 -2.27 0.86 17.16
N THR A 31 -3.59 0.75 17.07
CA THR A 31 -4.34 -0.25 17.84
C THR A 31 -3.68 -1.57 17.51
N PRO A 32 -3.21 -2.36 18.51
CA PRO A 32 -2.63 -3.66 18.24
C PRO A 32 -3.63 -4.41 17.39
N VAL A 33 -3.27 -4.68 16.16
CA VAL A 33 -4.16 -5.45 15.27
C VAL A 33 -4.27 -6.82 15.92
N PRO A 34 -5.47 -7.32 16.23
CA PRO A 34 -5.60 -8.61 16.90
C PRO A 34 -4.82 -9.65 16.12
N GLU A 35 -3.88 -10.32 16.77
CA GLU A 35 -3.24 -11.51 16.23
C GLU A 35 -4.34 -12.55 16.00
N GLY A 36 -4.70 -12.78 14.78
CA GLY A 36 -5.69 -13.78 14.45
C GLY A 36 -6.47 -13.44 13.19
N ASN A 37 -6.45 -14.35 12.26
CA ASN A 37 -7.34 -14.46 11.12
C ASN A 37 -7.17 -13.44 9.99
N TYR A 38 -5.98 -12.88 9.77
CA TYR A 38 -5.73 -12.14 8.53
C TYR A 38 -6.05 -12.97 7.29
N LEU A 39 -5.74 -14.25 7.33
CA LEU A 39 -6.03 -15.19 6.25
C LEU A 39 -7.53 -15.27 5.98
N GLU A 40 -8.32 -15.57 7.00
CA GLU A 40 -9.78 -15.65 6.88
C GLU A 40 -10.37 -14.31 6.43
N ARG A 41 -9.82 -13.20 6.93
CA ARG A 41 -10.29 -11.87 6.52
C ARG A 41 -10.02 -11.59 5.06
N ILE A 42 -8.84 -11.95 4.55
CA ILE A 42 -8.50 -11.79 3.12
C ILE A 42 -9.37 -12.71 2.26
N GLU A 43 -9.57 -13.94 2.69
CA GLU A 43 -10.43 -14.91 2.00
C GLU A 43 -11.90 -14.47 1.95
N ALA A 44 -12.39 -13.84 3.04
CA ALA A 44 -13.76 -13.33 3.14
C ALA A 44 -13.99 -12.02 2.38
N LEU A 45 -12.93 -11.33 1.92
CA LEU A 45 -13.09 -10.09 1.17
C LEU A 45 -13.81 -10.34 -0.16
N PRO A 46 -14.71 -9.43 -0.56
CA PRO A 46 -15.19 -9.39 -1.94
C PRO A 46 -14.02 -9.31 -2.93
N GLY A 47 -14.13 -9.96 -4.08
CA GLY A 47 -13.06 -10.07 -5.06
C GLY A 47 -12.33 -8.77 -5.34
N GLY A 48 -13.06 -7.68 -5.66
CA GLY A 48 -12.44 -6.39 -5.95
C GLY A 48 -11.68 -5.78 -4.77
N GLN A 49 -12.12 -6.00 -3.53
CA GLN A 49 -11.39 -5.52 -2.35
C GLN A 49 -10.13 -6.36 -2.11
N ARG A 50 -10.21 -7.66 -2.31
CA ARG A 50 -9.06 -8.57 -2.23
C ARG A 50 -8.02 -8.23 -3.29
N ASP A 51 -8.45 -7.95 -4.52
CA ASP A 51 -7.57 -7.55 -5.62
C ASP A 51 -6.81 -6.25 -5.31
N MET A 52 -7.44 -5.30 -4.61
CA MET A 52 -6.77 -4.08 -4.12
C MET A 52 -5.70 -4.38 -3.06
N VAL A 53 -5.97 -5.31 -2.14
CA VAL A 53 -4.97 -5.75 -1.15
C VAL A 53 -3.78 -6.41 -1.85
N PHE A 54 -4.03 -7.25 -2.83
CA PHE A 54 -2.98 -7.93 -3.58
C PHE A 54 -2.18 -6.95 -4.44
N MET A 55 -2.84 -6.01 -5.11
CA MET A 55 -2.16 -4.94 -5.84
C MET A 55 -1.19 -4.19 -4.93
N ARG A 56 -1.63 -3.82 -3.73
CA ARG A 56 -0.79 -3.12 -2.77
C ARG A 56 0.41 -3.95 -2.36
N ALA A 57 0.23 -5.23 -2.04
CA ALA A 57 1.32 -6.13 -1.70
C ALA A 57 2.36 -6.27 -2.82
N ILE A 58 1.90 -6.33 -4.08
CA ILE A 58 2.77 -6.39 -5.25
C ILE A 58 3.59 -5.09 -5.36
N GLN A 59 2.95 -3.93 -5.23
CA GLN A 59 3.62 -2.62 -5.29
C GLN A 59 4.61 -2.43 -4.13
N ASP A 60 4.26 -2.84 -2.92
CA ASP A 60 5.14 -2.77 -1.74
C ASP A 60 6.37 -3.70 -1.89
N SER A 61 6.29 -4.69 -2.78
CA SER A 61 7.42 -5.54 -3.18
C SER A 61 8.28 -4.94 -4.30
N ASN A 62 8.07 -3.66 -4.65
CA ASN A 62 8.72 -2.94 -5.75
C ASN A 62 8.49 -3.58 -7.14
N ILE A 63 7.36 -4.22 -7.30
CA ILE A 63 6.96 -4.84 -8.56
C ILE A 63 5.94 -3.93 -9.25
N PRO A 64 6.14 -3.59 -10.53
CA PRO A 64 5.18 -2.79 -11.27
C PRO A 64 3.90 -3.58 -11.51
N CYS A 65 2.79 -3.10 -10.96
CA CYS A 65 1.44 -3.58 -11.23
C CYS A 65 0.49 -2.39 -11.06
N GLN A 66 -0.03 -1.87 -12.15
CA GLN A 66 -0.92 -0.71 -12.10
C GLN A 66 -2.29 -1.10 -11.54
N HIS A 67 -2.75 -2.29 -11.91
CA HIS A 67 -4.03 -2.79 -11.49
C HIS A 67 -4.07 -4.32 -11.53
N VAL A 68 -4.65 -4.91 -10.48
CA VAL A 68 -4.98 -6.34 -10.47
C VAL A 68 -6.36 -6.51 -11.10
N THR A 69 -6.44 -7.21 -12.21
CA THR A 69 -7.68 -7.45 -12.97
C THR A 69 -8.49 -8.59 -12.40
N GLY A 70 -7.88 -9.42 -11.56
CA GLY A 70 -8.51 -10.52 -10.86
C GLY A 70 -7.50 -11.36 -10.09
N SER A 71 -8.03 -12.12 -9.15
CA SER A 71 -7.23 -13.07 -8.37
C SER A 71 -7.96 -14.38 -8.18
N ALA A 72 -7.20 -15.46 -8.12
CA ALA A 72 -7.72 -16.82 -7.93
C ALA A 72 -6.89 -17.57 -6.88
N VAL A 73 -7.54 -18.50 -6.18
CA VAL A 73 -6.85 -19.41 -5.26
C VAL A 73 -5.90 -20.29 -6.05
N HIS A 74 -4.68 -20.41 -5.58
CA HIS A 74 -3.67 -21.32 -6.09
C HIS A 74 -3.48 -22.51 -5.14
N ALA A 75 -2.83 -23.57 -5.60
CA ALA A 75 -2.40 -24.66 -4.73
C ALA A 75 -1.49 -24.13 -3.63
N LYS A 76 -1.66 -24.65 -2.41
CA LYS A 76 -0.85 -24.23 -1.27
C LYS A 76 0.64 -24.42 -1.54
N VAL A 77 1.43 -23.43 -1.19
CA VAL A 77 2.87 -23.50 -1.20
C VAL A 77 3.34 -23.65 0.25
N ARG A 78 4.02 -24.74 0.59
CA ARG A 78 4.45 -25.06 1.97
C ARG A 78 3.32 -24.96 3.00
N ASP A 79 2.17 -25.55 2.66
CA ASP A 79 0.96 -25.49 3.47
C ASP A 79 0.39 -24.08 3.72
N ARG A 80 0.91 -23.07 3.02
CA ARG A 80 0.43 -21.68 3.10
C ARG A 80 -0.66 -21.42 2.07
N PRO A 81 -1.73 -20.73 2.45
CA PRO A 81 -2.71 -20.21 1.51
C PRO A 81 -2.01 -19.36 0.45
N THR A 82 -2.30 -19.67 -0.79
CA THR A 82 -1.61 -19.07 -1.94
C THR A 82 -2.63 -18.63 -2.98
N TRP A 83 -2.37 -17.50 -3.57
CA TRP A 83 -3.22 -16.88 -4.59
C TRP A 83 -2.39 -16.52 -5.82
N VAL A 84 -3.01 -16.50 -6.97
CA VAL A 84 -2.47 -15.86 -8.16
C VAL A 84 -3.21 -14.56 -8.40
N ALA A 85 -2.48 -13.49 -8.67
CA ALA A 85 -3.04 -12.20 -9.07
C ALA A 85 -2.57 -11.84 -10.48
N HIS A 86 -3.52 -11.41 -11.31
CA HIS A 86 -3.29 -11.02 -12.69
C HIS A 86 -3.20 -9.51 -12.79
N CYS A 87 -2.04 -9.00 -13.16
CA CYS A 87 -1.85 -7.56 -13.41
C CYS A 87 -2.30 -7.18 -14.82
N VAL A 88 -2.78 -5.96 -14.98
CA VAL A 88 -3.24 -5.42 -16.28
C VAL A 88 -2.15 -5.46 -17.36
N GLU A 89 -0.89 -5.45 -16.96
CA GLU A 89 0.27 -5.58 -17.83
C GLU A 89 0.46 -6.99 -18.39
N GLY A 90 -0.41 -7.93 -18.04
CA GLY A 90 -0.36 -9.31 -18.49
C GLY A 90 0.63 -10.19 -17.72
N LEU A 91 1.09 -9.74 -16.58
CA LEU A 91 1.97 -10.52 -15.68
C LEU A 91 1.16 -11.12 -14.54
N ASP A 92 1.47 -12.35 -14.22
CA ASP A 92 0.88 -13.06 -13.09
C ASP A 92 1.86 -13.11 -11.93
N TRP A 93 1.34 -12.91 -10.72
CA TRP A 93 2.12 -12.98 -9.50
C TRP A 93 1.51 -13.92 -8.50
N ILE A 94 2.35 -14.68 -7.83
CA ILE A 94 1.93 -15.59 -6.78
C ILE A 94 2.09 -14.90 -5.44
N LEU A 95 1.01 -14.91 -4.66
CA LEU A 95 0.97 -14.31 -3.33
C LEU A 95 0.83 -15.42 -2.29
N ILE A 96 1.85 -15.59 -1.47
CA ILE A 96 1.87 -16.56 -0.38
C ILE A 96 1.54 -15.82 0.91
N LEU A 97 0.45 -16.21 1.56
CA LEU A 97 -0.03 -15.56 2.78
C LEU A 97 0.59 -16.22 4.01
N GLU A 98 1.32 -15.43 4.78
CA GLU A 98 1.95 -15.88 6.01
C GLU A 98 1.06 -15.62 7.24
N PRO A 99 1.21 -16.40 8.31
CA PRO A 99 0.62 -16.06 9.59
C PRO A 99 1.08 -14.66 10.03
N GLY A 100 0.16 -13.86 10.54
CA GLY A 100 0.47 -12.47 10.90
C GLY A 100 0.20 -11.45 9.79
N GLY A 101 -0.30 -11.89 8.61
CA GLY A 101 -0.78 -11.01 7.55
C GLY A 101 0.29 -10.52 6.57
N MET A 102 1.50 -11.04 6.65
CA MET A 102 2.53 -10.77 5.65
C MET A 102 2.20 -11.51 4.35
N ILE A 103 2.42 -10.86 3.23
CA ILE A 103 2.21 -11.44 1.90
C ILE A 103 3.55 -11.46 1.17
N HIS A 104 4.01 -12.65 0.81
CA HIS A 104 5.18 -12.80 -0.05
C HIS A 104 4.74 -12.86 -1.51
N VAL A 105 5.33 -12.00 -2.33
CA VAL A 105 5.06 -11.94 -3.76
C VAL A 105 6.21 -12.58 -4.51
N VAL A 106 5.92 -13.59 -5.31
CA VAL A 106 6.92 -14.31 -6.10
C VAL A 106 6.46 -14.49 -7.55
N ASN A 107 7.42 -14.59 -8.46
CA ASN A 107 7.13 -14.90 -9.85
C ASN A 107 6.71 -16.37 -9.99
N PRO A 108 5.71 -16.71 -10.81
CA PRO A 108 5.31 -18.10 -11.04
C PRO A 108 6.45 -19.04 -11.43
N GLY A 109 7.43 -18.54 -12.18
CA GLY A 109 8.62 -19.31 -12.57
C GLY A 109 9.61 -19.59 -11.43
N GLN A 110 9.42 -18.97 -10.27
CA GLN A 110 10.27 -19.16 -9.08
C GLN A 110 9.68 -20.17 -8.09
N ILE A 111 8.43 -20.53 -8.28
CA ILE A 111 7.82 -21.62 -7.53
C ILE A 111 8.23 -22.89 -8.24
N GLY A 112 9.28 -23.56 -7.74
CA GLY A 112 9.53 -24.94 -8.02
C GLY A 112 8.34 -25.78 -7.53
N GLU A 113 8.35 -27.06 -7.81
CA GLU A 113 7.27 -27.98 -7.40
C GLU A 113 6.80 -27.70 -5.95
N PRO A 114 5.56 -28.05 -5.56
CA PRO A 114 4.89 -27.57 -4.33
C PRO A 114 5.68 -27.72 -3.00
N ASN A 115 6.87 -28.27 -3.05
CA ASN A 115 7.72 -28.54 -1.88
C ASN A 115 9.14 -27.94 -1.98
N GLU A 116 9.45 -27.12 -3.01
CA GLU A 116 10.76 -26.48 -3.11
C GLU A 116 10.76 -25.08 -2.48
N THR A 117 11.85 -24.80 -1.75
CA THR A 117 12.16 -23.47 -1.22
C THR A 117 12.24 -22.46 -2.38
N PRO A 118 11.56 -21.30 -2.32
CA PRO A 118 11.76 -20.26 -3.32
C PRO A 118 13.25 -20.00 -3.48
N LYS A 119 13.78 -20.18 -4.67
CA LYS A 119 15.15 -19.78 -4.95
C LYS A 119 15.20 -18.27 -4.77
N ALA A 120 15.95 -17.81 -3.77
CA ALA A 120 16.25 -16.39 -3.63
C ALA A 120 16.85 -15.92 -4.97
N ASN A 121 16.22 -14.93 -5.60
CA ASN A 121 16.81 -14.27 -6.74
C ASN A 121 18.14 -13.68 -6.28
N ALA A 122 19.23 -14.27 -6.74
CA ALA A 122 20.50 -13.59 -6.75
C ALA A 122 20.31 -12.35 -7.65
N VAL A 123 20.15 -11.20 -7.01
CA VAL A 123 20.26 -9.91 -7.70
C VAL A 123 21.66 -9.90 -8.28
N GLY A 124 21.75 -10.18 -9.58
CA GLY A 124 22.99 -10.05 -10.33
C GLY A 124 23.40 -8.59 -10.27
N ASN A 125 24.42 -8.28 -9.48
CA ASN A 125 25.19 -7.06 -9.63
C ASN A 125 25.81 -7.08 -11.03
N ALA A 126 25.17 -6.37 -11.95
CA ALA A 126 25.86 -5.93 -13.17
C ALA A 126 26.73 -4.75 -12.78
N GLN A 127 28.02 -4.93 -12.84
CA GLN A 127 29.04 -3.89 -12.84
C GLN A 127 28.96 -3.06 -14.12
#